data_90441a467c9fe806685ed04613824068
#
_entry.id   90441a467c9fe806685ed04613824068
#
_cell.length_a   1.000
_cell.length_b   1.000
_cell.length_c   1.000
_cell.angle_alpha   90.00
_cell.angle_beta   90.00
_cell.angle_gamma   90.00
#
_symmetry.space_group_name_H-M   'P 1'
#
loop_
_entity.id
_entity.type
_entity.pdbx_description
1 polymer ?
#
loop_
_entity_poly.entity_id
_entity_poly.type
_entity_poly.pdbx_seq_one_letter_code
_entity_poly.pdbx_strand_id
1 'polypeptide(L)'
;MQSLREASDTVPLAWVAGNAGPPAYVNVGDALSPVMVSLVSGRAVRRAPFACQRTRMVAIGTVGQSIRGGEAAVWGTGCSPWANPLSTGTKRPYEPPPGTVLRLHATRGPYSARLLSRGDAPLIPYGDPAMLLPRFYAPTRRPRHALGVVLHLSELADRAFDAHPKPGLARYELNDVGAAGGVRLITMVAPPGSAGIKAKIDELLDCERIVSTSLHGIAIALAYGIPCLYLSAARGTPGVQRGALDPAGKGELRGVNARFPDLYAGLGQQRMAWWRQPKDLPTDWAALMDAVDQEGSSEPLIPDALAEICPAGLAPISAMPGGTVWEHPLISGLDQFAAAAA
;
A
#
# COMPACT_ATOMS: atom_id res chain seq x y z
N MET A 1 -11.80 1.84 -24.09
CA MET A 1 -11.08 0.63 -23.67
C MET A 1 -10.01 0.15 -24.64
N GLN A 2 -10.12 0.46 -25.93
CA GLN A 2 -9.13 0.06 -26.95
C GLN A 2 -7.75 0.71 -26.79
N SER A 3 -7.67 1.96 -26.29
CA SER A 3 -6.43 2.76 -26.36
C SER A 3 -5.25 2.28 -25.51
N LEU A 4 -5.47 1.64 -24.36
CA LEU A 4 -4.36 1.10 -23.52
C LEU A 4 -3.96 -0.32 -23.92
N ARG A 5 -4.86 -1.08 -24.53
CA ARG A 5 -4.61 -2.46 -24.96
C ARG A 5 -3.92 -2.57 -26.31
N GLU A 6 -4.14 -1.61 -27.21
CA GLU A 6 -3.75 -1.71 -28.64
C GLU A 6 -2.57 -0.81 -29.05
N ALA A 7 -2.20 0.22 -28.25
CA ALA A 7 -1.35 1.30 -28.76
C ALA A 7 0.16 1.16 -28.56
N SER A 8 0.67 0.21 -27.76
CA SER A 8 2.11 0.06 -27.51
C SER A 8 2.42 -1.18 -26.67
N ASP A 9 3.60 -1.78 -26.86
CA ASP A 9 4.10 -2.88 -26.02
C ASP A 9 4.33 -2.45 -24.56
N THR A 10 4.25 -1.16 -24.25
CA THR A 10 4.49 -0.62 -22.91
C THR A 10 3.26 0.09 -22.34
N VAL A 11 3.01 -0.08 -21.04
CA VAL A 11 1.93 0.57 -20.29
C VAL A 11 2.42 1.91 -19.72
N PRO A 12 1.84 3.06 -20.13
CA PRO A 12 2.14 4.33 -19.47
C PRO A 12 1.47 4.36 -18.09
N LEU A 13 2.28 4.36 -17.03
CA LEU A 13 1.82 4.31 -15.64
C LEU A 13 2.34 5.51 -14.84
N ALA A 14 1.47 6.17 -14.09
CA ALA A 14 1.86 7.18 -13.12
C ALA A 14 1.94 6.56 -11.72
N TRP A 15 3.09 6.68 -11.08
CA TRP A 15 3.33 6.22 -9.70
C TRP A 15 4.31 7.14 -8.97
N VAL A 16 4.40 7.05 -7.66
CA VAL A 16 5.40 7.77 -6.86
C VAL A 16 6.75 7.12 -7.06
N ALA A 17 7.68 7.86 -7.67
CA ALA A 17 9.05 7.37 -7.91
C ALA A 17 9.85 7.29 -6.61
N GLY A 18 10.87 6.45 -6.63
CA GLY A 18 11.91 6.45 -5.63
C GLY A 18 12.71 7.76 -5.60
N ASN A 19 13.54 7.92 -4.57
CA ASN A 19 14.53 8.98 -4.48
C ASN A 19 15.84 8.50 -5.11
N ALA A 20 16.34 9.23 -6.11
CA ALA A 20 17.62 8.93 -6.78
C ALA A 20 18.84 9.56 -6.08
N GLY A 21 18.61 10.47 -5.11
CA GLY A 21 19.70 11.09 -4.33
C GLY A 21 20.31 10.11 -3.32
N PRO A 22 21.50 10.44 -2.75
CA PRO A 22 22.16 9.59 -1.78
C PRO A 22 21.50 9.68 -0.37
N PRO A 23 21.13 8.54 0.26
CA PRO A 23 21.05 7.23 -0.36
C PRO A 23 19.87 7.14 -1.34
N ALA A 24 20.07 6.45 -2.46
CA ALA A 24 18.96 6.11 -3.35
C ALA A 24 18.05 5.09 -2.68
N TYR A 25 16.74 5.31 -2.71
CA TYR A 25 15.76 4.40 -2.10
C TYR A 25 14.41 4.43 -2.81
N VAL A 26 13.63 3.39 -2.59
CA VAL A 26 12.22 3.31 -2.93
C VAL A 26 11.36 3.08 -1.68
N ASN A 27 10.10 3.51 -1.73
CA ASN A 27 9.07 3.00 -0.83
C ASN A 27 8.46 1.76 -1.48
N VAL A 28 8.53 0.62 -0.82
CA VAL A 28 8.07 -0.66 -1.39
C VAL A 28 6.61 -0.60 -1.82
N GLY A 29 5.74 0.04 -1.03
CA GLY A 29 4.33 0.19 -1.41
C GLY A 29 4.16 0.90 -2.75
N ASP A 30 4.85 2.03 -2.95
CA ASP A 30 4.78 2.79 -4.21
C ASP A 30 5.48 2.03 -5.36
N ALA A 31 6.61 1.37 -5.07
CA ALA A 31 7.40 0.59 -6.02
C ALA A 31 6.68 -0.67 -6.52
N LEU A 32 5.74 -1.21 -5.75
CA LEU A 32 4.88 -2.30 -6.20
C LEU A 32 3.92 -1.88 -7.32
N SER A 33 3.68 -0.58 -7.54
CA SER A 33 2.76 -0.14 -8.59
C SER A 33 3.18 -0.63 -9.99
N PRO A 34 4.39 -0.32 -10.51
CA PRO A 34 4.85 -0.86 -11.80
C PRO A 34 5.06 -2.38 -11.77
N VAL A 35 5.48 -2.96 -10.64
CA VAL A 35 5.64 -4.41 -10.49
C VAL A 35 4.32 -5.14 -10.73
N MET A 36 3.26 -4.75 -10.03
CA MET A 36 1.96 -5.43 -10.14
C MET A 36 1.32 -5.25 -11.51
N VAL A 37 1.46 -4.07 -12.14
CA VAL A 37 0.98 -3.85 -13.51
C VAL A 37 1.69 -4.79 -14.49
N SER A 38 3.02 -4.92 -14.41
CA SER A 38 3.78 -5.87 -15.24
C SER A 38 3.41 -7.31 -14.96
N LEU A 39 3.30 -7.72 -13.68
CA LEU A 39 2.97 -9.10 -13.28
C LEU A 39 1.60 -9.53 -13.83
N VAL A 40 0.59 -8.66 -13.75
CA VAL A 40 -0.77 -9.00 -14.18
C VAL A 40 -0.92 -8.91 -15.69
N SER A 41 -0.32 -7.90 -16.33
CA SER A 41 -0.54 -7.63 -17.77
C SER A 41 0.47 -8.31 -18.71
N GLY A 42 1.59 -8.82 -18.20
CA GLY A 42 2.68 -9.36 -19.03
C GLY A 42 3.37 -8.30 -19.90
N ARG A 43 3.23 -7.00 -19.55
CA ARG A 43 3.71 -5.89 -20.37
C ARG A 43 4.74 -5.06 -19.62
N ALA A 44 5.68 -4.51 -20.37
CA ALA A 44 6.59 -3.51 -19.85
C ALA A 44 5.84 -2.24 -19.41
N VAL A 45 6.35 -1.58 -18.38
CA VAL A 45 5.77 -0.33 -17.85
C VAL A 45 6.76 0.81 -18.11
N ARG A 46 6.26 1.94 -18.57
CA ARG A 46 7.01 3.19 -18.63
C ARG A 46 6.37 4.25 -17.75
N ARG A 47 7.21 5.07 -17.15
CA ARG A 47 6.73 6.14 -16.29
C ARG A 47 5.98 7.20 -17.08
N ALA A 48 4.83 7.63 -16.53
CA ALA A 48 4.06 8.78 -16.97
C ALA A 48 3.90 9.78 -15.81
N PRO A 49 3.84 11.10 -16.04
CA PRO A 49 3.54 12.06 -15.00
C PRO A 49 2.07 11.97 -14.57
N PHE A 50 1.81 12.34 -13.30
CA PHE A 50 0.42 12.47 -12.81
C PHE A 50 -0.35 13.60 -13.52
N ALA A 51 0.35 14.62 -13.96
CA ALA A 51 -0.20 15.72 -14.74
C ALA A 51 0.27 15.59 -16.20
N CYS A 52 -0.62 15.13 -17.09
CA CYS A 52 -0.35 15.07 -18.53
C CYS A 52 -1.65 14.97 -19.33
N GLN A 53 -1.57 15.30 -20.62
CA GLN A 53 -2.72 15.23 -21.53
C GLN A 53 -2.89 13.86 -22.19
N ARG A 54 -1.87 12.99 -22.07
CA ARG A 54 -1.92 11.64 -22.66
C ARG A 54 -2.64 10.66 -21.74
N THR A 55 -3.20 9.60 -22.31
CA THR A 55 -3.79 8.49 -21.57
C THR A 55 -2.69 7.78 -20.75
N ARG A 56 -3.02 7.48 -19.49
CA ARG A 56 -2.14 6.76 -18.57
C ARG A 56 -2.94 5.91 -17.57
N MET A 57 -2.27 4.96 -16.98
CA MET A 57 -2.79 4.18 -15.87
C MET A 57 -2.31 4.74 -14.53
N VAL A 58 -3.10 4.53 -13.48
CA VAL A 58 -2.74 4.81 -12.08
C VAL A 58 -3.20 3.63 -11.24
N ALA A 59 -2.30 3.04 -10.46
CA ALA A 59 -2.59 1.81 -9.73
C ALA A 59 -2.43 1.98 -8.21
N ILE A 60 -1.31 1.59 -7.63
CA ILE A 60 -1.09 1.53 -6.19
C ILE A 60 -0.77 2.92 -5.60
N GLY A 61 -1.15 3.11 -4.35
CA GLY A 61 -0.86 4.31 -3.58
C GLY A 61 -2.07 5.21 -3.36
N THR A 62 -1.93 6.20 -2.46
CA THR A 62 -2.96 7.23 -2.25
C THR A 62 -2.63 8.44 -3.10
N VAL A 63 -2.86 8.33 -4.41
CA VAL A 63 -2.38 9.27 -5.42
C VAL A 63 -3.47 9.81 -6.34
N GLY A 64 -4.72 9.39 -6.15
CA GLY A 64 -5.86 9.84 -6.96
C GLY A 64 -6.00 11.35 -7.04
N GLN A 65 -5.74 12.04 -5.92
CA GLN A 65 -5.76 13.52 -5.85
C GLN A 65 -4.66 14.21 -6.66
N SER A 66 -3.68 13.48 -7.18
CA SER A 66 -2.57 14.03 -7.98
C SER A 66 -2.83 14.01 -9.48
N ILE A 67 -3.85 13.30 -9.95
CA ILE A 67 -4.17 13.11 -11.37
C ILE A 67 -4.70 14.43 -11.95
N ARG A 68 -4.08 14.91 -13.06
CA ARG A 68 -4.48 16.14 -13.73
C ARG A 68 -4.36 16.03 -15.24
N GLY A 69 -5.39 16.50 -15.95
CA GLY A 69 -5.46 16.55 -17.41
C GLY A 69 -5.55 15.18 -18.08
N GLY A 70 -5.95 15.13 -19.34
CA GLY A 70 -6.05 13.92 -20.14
C GLY A 70 -6.94 12.85 -19.56
N GLU A 71 -6.71 11.60 -19.95
CA GLU A 71 -7.45 10.43 -19.46
C GLU A 71 -6.58 9.56 -18.56
N ALA A 72 -7.11 9.14 -17.40
CA ALA A 72 -6.44 8.22 -16.50
C ALA A 72 -7.32 6.98 -16.23
N ALA A 73 -6.79 5.79 -16.50
CA ALA A 73 -7.37 4.51 -16.11
C ALA A 73 -6.95 4.20 -14.66
N VAL A 74 -7.90 4.28 -13.74
CA VAL A 74 -7.69 4.08 -12.30
C VAL A 74 -7.92 2.62 -11.95
N TRP A 75 -6.92 1.98 -11.35
CA TRP A 75 -6.96 0.57 -10.97
C TRP A 75 -6.41 0.36 -9.56
N GLY A 76 -7.30 0.45 -8.56
CA GLY A 76 -7.00 0.16 -7.17
C GLY A 76 -6.38 1.30 -6.34
N THR A 77 -6.10 2.46 -6.93
CA THR A 77 -5.53 3.59 -6.19
C THR A 77 -6.51 4.16 -5.16
N GLY A 78 -5.95 4.67 -4.06
CA GLY A 78 -6.68 5.48 -3.10
C GLY A 78 -6.66 6.96 -3.46
N CYS A 79 -7.55 7.73 -2.82
CA CYS A 79 -7.62 9.17 -2.95
C CYS A 79 -7.63 9.86 -1.57
N SER A 80 -6.94 10.99 -1.46
CA SER A 80 -7.00 11.87 -0.29
C SER A 80 -8.17 12.85 -0.43
N PRO A 81 -8.88 13.21 0.67
CA PRO A 81 -9.86 14.30 0.64
C PRO A 81 -9.21 15.68 0.45
N TRP A 82 -7.89 15.74 0.45
CA TRP A 82 -7.12 16.97 0.30
C TRP A 82 -6.34 16.99 -1.01
N ALA A 83 -6.45 18.09 -1.76
CA ALA A 83 -5.67 18.29 -2.97
C ALA A 83 -4.15 18.45 -2.70
N ASN A 84 -3.80 18.82 -1.47
CA ASN A 84 -2.42 19.01 -0.99
C ASN A 84 -2.17 18.26 0.33
N PRO A 85 -2.27 16.91 0.36
CA PRO A 85 -2.26 16.13 1.61
C PRO A 85 -0.96 16.27 2.42
N LEU A 86 0.15 16.60 1.77
CA LEU A 86 1.47 16.77 2.41
C LEU A 86 1.72 18.20 2.92
N SER A 87 0.81 19.15 2.65
CA SER A 87 0.95 20.52 3.13
C SER A 87 0.90 20.57 4.66
N THR A 88 1.82 21.32 5.26
CA THR A 88 1.82 21.65 6.69
C THR A 88 0.97 22.89 7.01
N GLY A 89 0.61 23.67 5.99
CA GLY A 89 -0.29 24.82 6.08
C GLY A 89 -1.75 24.43 5.81
N THR A 90 -2.52 25.38 5.27
CA THR A 90 -3.94 25.18 4.96
C THR A 90 -4.15 24.05 3.95
N LYS A 91 -4.95 23.07 4.33
CA LYS A 91 -5.37 21.99 3.44
C LYS A 91 -6.54 22.46 2.58
N ARG A 92 -6.47 22.13 1.30
CA ARG A 92 -7.52 22.42 0.32
C ARG A 92 -8.29 21.14 0.03
N PRO A 93 -9.63 21.14 0.07
CA PRO A 93 -10.44 20.01 -0.34
C PRO A 93 -10.06 19.53 -1.75
N TYR A 94 -10.10 18.23 -1.96
CA TYR A 94 -9.89 17.66 -3.28
C TYR A 94 -11.18 17.75 -4.10
N GLU A 95 -11.01 18.26 -5.31
CA GLU A 95 -12.00 18.18 -6.37
C GLU A 95 -11.31 17.67 -7.64
N PRO A 96 -11.91 16.74 -8.38
CA PRO A 96 -11.35 16.28 -9.65
C PRO A 96 -11.15 17.47 -10.61
N PRO A 97 -9.93 17.69 -11.11
CA PRO A 97 -9.61 18.87 -11.91
C PRO A 97 -10.40 18.91 -13.21
N PRO A 98 -10.80 20.09 -13.70
CA PRO A 98 -11.41 20.24 -15.01
C PRO A 98 -10.46 19.71 -16.11
N GLY A 99 -11.02 19.16 -17.19
CA GLY A 99 -10.24 18.59 -18.29
C GLY A 99 -9.55 17.25 -17.95
N THR A 100 -9.88 16.64 -16.80
CA THR A 100 -9.40 15.31 -16.41
C THR A 100 -10.52 14.30 -16.53
N VAL A 101 -10.30 13.24 -17.31
CA VAL A 101 -11.22 12.10 -17.44
C VAL A 101 -10.69 10.94 -16.61
N LEU A 102 -11.44 10.54 -15.57
CA LEU A 102 -11.11 9.40 -14.72
C LEU A 102 -11.96 8.19 -15.15
N ARG A 103 -11.31 7.15 -15.67
CA ARG A 103 -11.93 5.85 -15.95
C ARG A 103 -11.71 4.96 -14.74
N LEU A 104 -12.69 4.87 -13.85
CA LEU A 104 -12.60 4.08 -12.64
C LEU A 104 -12.88 2.60 -12.95
N HIS A 105 -11.83 1.78 -13.07
CA HIS A 105 -11.93 0.33 -13.20
C HIS A 105 -12.02 -0.32 -11.82
N ALA A 106 -11.20 0.16 -10.89
CA ALA A 106 -11.23 -0.19 -9.48
C ALA A 106 -10.64 0.96 -8.65
N THR A 107 -11.00 1.01 -7.38
CA THR A 107 -10.34 1.86 -6.38
C THR A 107 -9.99 1.03 -5.16
N ARG A 108 -9.12 1.54 -4.27
CA ARG A 108 -8.77 0.82 -3.04
C ARG A 108 -10.00 0.50 -2.20
N GLY A 109 -10.96 1.40 -2.14
CA GLY A 109 -12.21 1.20 -1.43
C GLY A 109 -13.25 2.27 -1.77
N PRO A 110 -14.45 2.19 -1.15
CA PRO A 110 -15.60 3.03 -1.47
C PRO A 110 -15.38 4.52 -1.16
N TYR A 111 -14.57 4.84 -0.13
CA TYR A 111 -14.24 6.23 0.19
C TYR A 111 -13.45 6.89 -0.94
N SER A 112 -12.42 6.20 -1.46
CA SER A 112 -11.64 6.67 -2.61
C SER A 112 -12.50 6.78 -3.87
N ALA A 113 -13.41 5.83 -4.10
CA ALA A 113 -14.33 5.83 -5.22
C ALA A 113 -15.22 7.08 -5.21
N ARG A 114 -15.82 7.42 -4.07
CA ARG A 114 -16.64 8.63 -3.89
C ARG A 114 -15.89 9.92 -4.21
N LEU A 115 -14.65 10.03 -3.71
CA LEU A 115 -13.83 11.22 -3.97
C LEU A 115 -13.53 11.39 -5.47
N LEU A 116 -13.26 10.29 -6.17
CA LEU A 116 -12.89 10.30 -7.59
C LEU A 116 -14.10 10.43 -8.51
N SER A 117 -15.29 9.96 -8.12
CA SER A 117 -16.53 10.05 -8.91
C SER A 117 -17.31 11.34 -8.70
N ARG A 118 -16.95 12.17 -7.73
CA ARG A 118 -17.68 13.39 -7.32
C ARG A 118 -19.08 13.12 -6.75
N GLY A 119 -19.29 11.95 -6.16
CA GLY A 119 -20.63 11.61 -5.68
C GLY A 119 -20.69 10.28 -4.97
N ASP A 120 -21.75 9.54 -5.18
CA ASP A 120 -21.87 8.19 -4.66
C ASP A 120 -20.80 7.28 -5.25
N ALA A 121 -20.33 6.32 -4.47
CA ALA A 121 -19.36 5.35 -4.93
C ALA A 121 -19.96 4.50 -6.06
N PRO A 122 -19.33 4.47 -7.25
CA PRO A 122 -19.80 3.62 -8.33
C PRO A 122 -19.69 2.15 -7.94
N LEU A 123 -20.53 1.30 -8.53
CA LEU A 123 -20.47 -0.15 -8.35
C LEU A 123 -19.32 -0.70 -9.20
N ILE A 124 -18.13 -0.72 -8.63
CA ILE A 124 -16.90 -1.23 -9.23
C ILE A 124 -16.19 -2.13 -8.22
N PRO A 125 -15.29 -3.02 -8.63
CA PRO A 125 -14.43 -3.75 -7.73
C PRO A 125 -13.55 -2.84 -6.89
N TYR A 126 -13.27 -3.26 -5.66
CA TYR A 126 -12.39 -2.58 -4.72
C TYR A 126 -11.20 -3.46 -4.34
N GLY A 127 -10.13 -2.83 -3.90
CA GLY A 127 -8.92 -3.46 -3.38
C GLY A 127 -7.66 -2.72 -3.81
N ASP A 128 -6.55 -3.07 -3.19
CA ASP A 128 -5.23 -2.58 -3.55
C ASP A 128 -4.51 -3.65 -4.39
N PRO A 129 -4.04 -3.34 -5.62
CA PRO A 129 -3.37 -4.33 -6.48
C PRO A 129 -2.12 -4.97 -5.84
N ALA A 130 -1.48 -4.33 -4.84
CA ALA A 130 -0.39 -4.95 -4.09
C ALA A 130 -0.82 -6.27 -3.42
N MET A 131 -2.11 -6.41 -3.14
CA MET A 131 -2.68 -7.61 -2.51
C MET A 131 -2.81 -8.79 -3.47
N LEU A 132 -2.58 -8.61 -4.76
CA LEU A 132 -2.47 -9.71 -5.73
C LEU A 132 -1.08 -10.39 -5.71
N LEU A 133 -0.10 -9.84 -4.97
CA LEU A 133 1.28 -10.34 -4.96
C LEU A 133 1.40 -11.83 -4.61
N PRO A 134 0.60 -12.41 -3.68
CA PRO A 134 0.67 -13.85 -3.38
C PRO A 134 0.36 -14.77 -4.57
N ARG A 135 -0.36 -14.29 -5.60
CA ARG A 135 -0.61 -15.06 -6.84
C ARG A 135 0.67 -15.27 -7.66
N PHE A 136 1.69 -14.46 -7.46
CA PHE A 136 2.94 -14.45 -8.22
C PHE A 136 4.15 -14.85 -7.38
N TYR A 137 4.10 -14.56 -6.08
CA TYR A 137 5.17 -14.81 -5.15
C TYR A 137 4.62 -15.32 -3.82
N ALA A 138 4.64 -16.61 -3.60
CA ALA A 138 4.14 -17.27 -2.40
C ALA A 138 5.20 -18.25 -1.84
N PRO A 139 6.31 -17.75 -1.27
CA PRO A 139 7.33 -18.60 -0.68
C PRO A 139 6.79 -19.31 0.56
N THR A 140 7.34 -20.49 0.87
CA THR A 140 7.04 -21.18 2.12
C THR A 140 7.52 -20.33 3.29
N ARG A 141 6.57 -19.83 4.09
CA ARG A 141 6.88 -18.99 5.26
C ARG A 141 7.51 -19.84 6.37
N ARG A 142 8.55 -19.29 6.97
CA ARG A 142 9.22 -19.81 8.18
C ARG A 142 9.52 -18.64 9.10
N PRO A 143 8.52 -18.11 9.83
CA PRO A 143 8.67 -16.91 10.65
C PRO A 143 9.80 -17.08 11.67
N ARG A 144 10.60 -16.02 11.80
CA ARG A 144 11.71 -15.92 12.77
C ARG A 144 11.47 -14.84 13.82
N HIS A 145 10.46 -13.98 13.59
CA HIS A 145 10.10 -12.91 14.50
C HIS A 145 8.64 -13.08 14.95
N ALA A 146 8.41 -12.96 16.25
CA ALA A 146 7.07 -13.08 16.82
C ALA A 146 6.17 -11.91 16.39
N LEU A 147 6.74 -10.72 16.17
CA LEU A 147 6.00 -9.52 15.75
C LEU A 147 6.85 -8.60 14.86
N GLY A 148 6.35 -8.29 13.67
CA GLY A 148 6.85 -7.20 12.84
C GLY A 148 6.08 -5.90 13.11
N VAL A 149 6.81 -4.82 13.38
CA VAL A 149 6.25 -3.48 13.60
C VAL A 149 6.63 -2.61 12.42
N VAL A 150 5.69 -2.35 11.51
CA VAL A 150 5.98 -1.64 10.25
C VAL A 150 5.70 -0.15 10.40
N LEU A 151 6.76 0.65 10.37
CA LEU A 151 6.70 2.09 10.56
C LEU A 151 6.36 2.83 9.25
N HIS A 152 5.48 3.81 9.34
CA HIS A 152 5.25 4.74 8.22
C HIS A 152 6.45 5.68 8.04
N LEU A 153 6.76 6.06 6.80
CA LEU A 153 7.88 6.95 6.44
C LEU A 153 7.97 8.22 7.28
N SER A 154 6.83 8.79 7.70
CA SER A 154 6.79 10.01 8.52
C SER A 154 7.29 9.82 9.94
N GLU A 155 7.48 8.58 10.39
CA GLU A 155 7.92 8.22 11.74
C GLU A 155 9.38 7.80 11.80
N LEU A 156 10.02 7.67 10.65
CA LEU A 156 11.44 7.35 10.52
C LEU A 156 12.29 8.61 10.64
N ALA A 157 13.40 8.51 11.40
CA ALA A 157 14.39 9.56 11.53
C ALA A 157 15.16 9.82 10.23
N ASP A 158 15.39 8.77 9.48
CA ASP A 158 16.15 8.76 8.23
C ASP A 158 15.48 7.90 7.14
N ARG A 159 16.24 7.55 6.11
CA ARG A 159 15.81 6.68 5.01
C ARG A 159 16.74 5.48 4.85
N ALA A 160 17.30 5.02 5.97
CA ALA A 160 18.03 3.76 6.01
C ALA A 160 17.10 2.57 5.71
N PHE A 161 17.70 1.43 5.37
CA PHE A 161 16.96 0.21 5.06
C PHE A 161 16.57 -0.58 6.30
N ASP A 162 17.13 -0.23 7.46
CA ASP A 162 16.65 -0.60 8.79
C ASP A 162 15.76 0.50 9.37
N ALA A 163 14.84 0.12 10.25
CA ALA A 163 13.88 1.06 10.81
C ALA A 163 14.48 1.82 11.99
N HIS A 164 14.72 3.12 11.83
CA HIS A 164 15.13 4.03 12.87
C HIS A 164 13.98 4.99 13.21
N PRO A 165 13.23 4.76 14.31
CA PRO A 165 12.17 5.66 14.73
C PRO A 165 12.71 7.06 15.06
N LYS A 166 11.91 8.09 14.82
CA LYS A 166 12.22 9.45 15.30
C LYS A 166 12.36 9.49 16.81
N PRO A 167 13.27 10.29 17.36
CA PRO A 167 13.34 10.54 18.79
C PRO A 167 11.99 10.98 19.37
N GLY A 168 11.69 10.53 20.60
CA GLY A 168 10.43 10.85 21.28
C GLY A 168 9.23 10.02 20.88
N LEU A 169 9.41 8.98 20.06
CA LEU A 169 8.37 7.99 19.78
C LEU A 169 8.51 6.79 20.73
N ALA A 170 8.19 7.00 22.04
CA ALA A 170 8.33 5.99 23.08
C ALA A 170 7.61 4.67 22.75
N ARG A 171 6.55 4.72 21.95
CA ARG A 171 5.82 3.53 21.50
C ARG A 171 6.64 2.51 20.70
N TYR A 172 7.85 2.87 20.25
CA TYR A 172 8.76 1.99 19.52
C TYR A 172 9.96 1.55 20.35
N GLU A 173 10.02 1.96 21.63
CA GLU A 173 11.07 1.50 22.53
C GLU A 173 10.90 0.00 22.77
N LEU A 174 11.97 -0.75 22.50
CA LEU A 174 12.04 -2.17 22.79
C LEU A 174 12.66 -2.31 24.19
N ASN A 175 11.82 -2.65 25.16
CA ASN A 175 12.28 -3.13 26.45
C ASN A 175 12.80 -4.58 26.33
N ASP A 176 13.37 -5.12 27.40
CA ASP A 176 13.91 -6.48 27.43
C ASP A 176 12.88 -7.54 26.99
N VAL A 177 11.61 -7.34 27.36
CA VAL A 177 10.50 -8.22 26.95
C VAL A 177 10.25 -8.13 25.45
N GLY A 178 10.25 -6.94 24.87
CA GLY A 178 10.08 -6.74 23.43
C GLY A 178 11.24 -7.32 22.63
N ALA A 179 12.47 -7.10 23.07
CA ALA A 179 13.66 -7.65 22.42
C ALA A 179 13.72 -9.18 22.55
N ALA A 180 13.50 -9.73 23.74
CA ALA A 180 13.45 -11.16 23.99
C ALA A 180 12.23 -11.84 23.34
N GLY A 181 11.12 -11.11 23.19
CA GLY A 181 9.89 -11.57 22.52
C GLY A 181 9.96 -11.58 21.00
N GLY A 182 11.10 -11.27 20.38
CA GLY A 182 11.26 -11.32 18.93
C GLY A 182 10.53 -10.22 18.18
N VAL A 183 10.39 -9.02 18.75
CA VAL A 183 9.82 -7.84 18.08
C VAL A 183 10.85 -7.25 17.12
N ARG A 184 10.47 -7.12 15.84
CA ARG A 184 11.29 -6.53 14.77
C ARG A 184 10.66 -5.21 14.28
N LEU A 185 11.38 -4.09 14.38
CA LEU A 185 10.99 -2.85 13.71
C LEU A 185 11.34 -2.92 12.23
N ILE A 186 10.38 -2.59 11.38
CA ILE A 186 10.50 -2.72 9.92
C ILE A 186 10.16 -1.38 9.26
N THR A 187 10.94 -0.99 8.26
CA THR A 187 10.65 0.12 7.36
C THR A 187 10.20 -0.38 5.98
N MET A 188 9.36 0.38 5.30
CA MET A 188 9.03 0.15 3.88
C MET A 188 10.03 0.83 2.93
N VAL A 189 11.15 1.34 3.43
CA VAL A 189 12.27 1.85 2.64
C VAL A 189 13.14 0.67 2.20
N ALA A 190 13.46 0.59 0.92
CA ALA A 190 14.28 -0.46 0.35
C ALA A 190 15.30 0.09 -0.66
N PRO A 191 16.41 -0.64 -0.90
CA PRO A 191 17.22 -0.38 -2.07
C PRO A 191 16.38 -0.44 -3.34
N PRO A 192 16.68 0.38 -4.35
CA PRO A 192 15.98 0.30 -5.64
C PRO A 192 16.22 -1.04 -6.34
N GLY A 193 15.24 -1.42 -7.16
CA GLY A 193 15.27 -2.68 -7.92
C GLY A 193 14.52 -3.83 -7.26
N SER A 194 14.28 -4.86 -8.04
CA SER A 194 13.45 -6.02 -7.67
C SER A 194 13.99 -6.77 -6.45
N ALA A 195 15.30 -6.91 -6.33
CA ALA A 195 15.95 -7.59 -5.21
C ALA A 195 15.69 -6.88 -3.86
N GLY A 196 15.77 -5.53 -3.84
CA GLY A 196 15.50 -4.75 -2.64
C GLY A 196 14.03 -4.81 -2.23
N ILE A 197 13.12 -4.75 -3.21
CA ILE A 197 11.67 -4.88 -2.96
C ILE A 197 11.35 -6.27 -2.43
N LYS A 198 11.89 -7.34 -3.09
CA LYS A 198 11.73 -8.73 -2.65
C LYS A 198 12.22 -8.92 -1.21
N ALA A 199 13.43 -8.46 -0.90
CA ALA A 199 14.00 -8.61 0.44
C ALA A 199 13.10 -7.98 1.51
N LYS A 200 12.46 -6.85 1.24
CA LYS A 200 11.55 -6.19 2.16
C LYS A 200 10.22 -6.94 2.29
N ILE A 201 9.71 -7.55 1.21
CA ILE A 201 8.56 -8.45 1.28
C ILE A 201 8.91 -9.67 2.14
N ASP A 202 10.08 -10.29 1.92
CA ASP A 202 10.54 -11.44 2.70
C ASP A 202 10.67 -11.10 4.19
N GLU A 203 11.14 -9.88 4.54
CA GLU A 203 11.23 -9.42 5.93
C GLU A 203 9.84 -9.36 6.60
N LEU A 204 8.78 -8.98 5.87
CA LEU A 204 7.40 -9.04 6.38
C LEU A 204 6.94 -10.49 6.55
N LEU A 205 7.26 -11.37 5.59
CA LEU A 205 6.88 -12.78 5.62
C LEU A 205 7.60 -13.58 6.70
N ASP A 206 8.73 -13.08 7.21
CA ASP A 206 9.48 -13.64 8.33
C ASP A 206 8.84 -13.35 9.71
N CYS A 207 7.71 -12.64 9.76
CA CYS A 207 7.00 -12.33 11.00
C CYS A 207 5.77 -13.21 11.17
N GLU A 208 5.52 -13.70 12.40
CA GLU A 208 4.28 -14.42 12.74
C GLU A 208 3.07 -13.47 12.69
N ARG A 209 3.25 -12.24 13.18
CA ARG A 209 2.24 -11.19 13.32
C ARG A 209 2.78 -9.88 12.76
N ILE A 210 1.89 -9.00 12.33
CA ILE A 210 2.25 -7.64 11.90
C ILE A 210 1.39 -6.60 12.62
N VAL A 211 2.02 -5.54 13.13
CA VAL A 211 1.33 -4.28 13.41
C VAL A 211 1.92 -3.18 12.56
N SER A 212 1.11 -2.25 12.08
CA SER A 212 1.62 -1.29 11.12
C SER A 212 0.95 0.08 11.21
N THR A 213 1.76 1.13 11.07
CA THR A 213 1.31 2.50 10.77
C THR A 213 1.37 2.79 9.27
N SER A 214 1.98 1.90 8.48
CA SER A 214 2.02 1.94 7.01
C SER A 214 0.86 1.14 6.42
N LEU A 215 0.15 1.72 5.44
CA LEU A 215 -0.96 1.03 4.78
C LEU A 215 -0.50 -0.27 4.11
N HIS A 216 0.60 -0.23 3.36
CA HIS A 216 1.08 -1.41 2.64
C HIS A 216 1.64 -2.50 3.56
N GLY A 217 2.09 -2.15 4.78
CA GLY A 217 2.38 -3.16 5.81
C GLY A 217 1.14 -3.99 6.15
N ILE A 218 -0.04 -3.35 6.29
CA ILE A 218 -1.32 -4.04 6.51
C ILE A 218 -1.80 -4.75 5.24
N ALA A 219 -1.77 -4.09 4.08
CA ALA A 219 -2.28 -4.68 2.84
C ALA A 219 -1.53 -5.98 2.46
N ILE A 220 -0.20 -5.98 2.60
CA ILE A 220 0.63 -7.16 2.35
C ILE A 220 0.36 -8.24 3.40
N ALA A 221 0.30 -7.87 4.69
CA ALA A 221 -0.01 -8.83 5.75
C ALA A 221 -1.34 -9.53 5.51
N LEU A 222 -2.42 -8.79 5.23
CA LEU A 222 -3.73 -9.32 4.90
C LEU A 222 -3.70 -10.25 3.67
N ALA A 223 -2.98 -9.85 2.62
CA ALA A 223 -2.89 -10.65 1.40
C ALA A 223 -2.20 -12.00 1.61
N TYR A 224 -1.19 -12.05 2.49
CA TYR A 224 -0.46 -13.29 2.83
C TYR A 224 -1.05 -14.05 4.02
N GLY A 225 -2.19 -13.61 4.59
CA GLY A 225 -2.78 -14.24 5.76
C GLY A 225 -1.88 -14.15 7.00
N ILE A 226 -1.21 -13.02 7.18
CA ILE A 226 -0.48 -12.74 8.41
C ILE A 226 -1.42 -11.97 9.34
N PRO A 227 -1.72 -12.48 10.55
CA PRO A 227 -2.52 -11.75 11.52
C PRO A 227 -1.98 -10.34 11.74
N CYS A 228 -2.82 -9.30 11.61
CA CYS A 228 -2.31 -7.95 11.69
C CYS A 228 -3.31 -6.93 12.24
N LEU A 229 -2.78 -5.84 12.86
CA LEU A 229 -3.56 -4.69 13.31
C LEU A 229 -2.92 -3.37 12.90
N TYR A 230 -3.78 -2.40 12.56
CA TYR A 230 -3.34 -1.02 12.41
C TYR A 230 -2.95 -0.43 13.77
N LEU A 231 -1.76 0.19 13.84
CA LEU A 231 -1.24 0.85 15.03
C LEU A 231 -1.58 2.35 15.00
N SER A 232 -2.69 2.73 15.63
CA SER A 232 -3.14 4.13 15.65
C SER A 232 -2.36 4.96 16.67
N ALA A 233 -1.96 6.18 16.27
CA ALA A 233 -1.30 7.15 17.15
C ALA A 233 -2.28 8.06 17.90
N ALA A 234 -3.58 7.74 17.91
CA ALA A 234 -4.58 8.54 18.60
C ALA A 234 -4.31 8.62 20.11
N ARG A 235 -4.57 9.78 20.68
CA ARG A 235 -4.47 9.98 22.15
C ARG A 235 -5.52 9.15 22.87
N GLY A 236 -5.22 8.76 24.10
CA GLY A 236 -6.11 8.00 25.00
C GLY A 236 -5.42 6.77 25.55
N THR A 237 -6.16 5.92 26.25
CA THR A 237 -5.63 4.69 26.82
C THR A 237 -5.20 3.71 25.72
N PRO A 238 -3.98 3.13 25.78
CA PRO A 238 -3.57 2.06 24.88
C PRO A 238 -4.53 0.87 24.92
N GLY A 239 -4.64 0.15 23.82
CA GLY A 239 -5.44 -1.07 23.74
C GLY A 239 -6.29 -1.18 22.48
N VAL A 240 -6.97 -2.31 22.37
CA VAL A 240 -7.83 -2.65 21.23
C VAL A 240 -9.01 -1.69 21.13
N GLN A 241 -9.25 -1.24 19.94
CA GLN A 241 -10.44 -0.48 19.54
C GLN A 241 -11.13 -1.22 18.41
N ARG A 242 -12.46 -1.06 18.30
CA ARG A 242 -13.26 -1.67 17.25
C ARG A 242 -14.25 -0.66 16.71
N GLY A 243 -14.52 -0.71 15.41
CA GLY A 243 -15.54 0.15 14.80
C GLY A 243 -16.21 -0.51 13.61
N ALA A 244 -17.48 -0.12 13.37
CA ALA A 244 -18.19 -0.51 12.16
C ALA A 244 -17.66 0.30 10.96
N LEU A 245 -17.56 -0.35 9.83
CA LEU A 245 -17.18 0.28 8.56
C LEU A 245 -18.45 0.68 7.81
N ASP A 246 -18.42 1.82 7.16
CA ASP A 246 -19.49 2.27 6.29
C ASP A 246 -19.24 1.77 4.85
N PRO A 247 -20.07 0.86 4.32
CA PRO A 247 -19.90 0.36 2.95
C PRO A 247 -20.01 1.46 1.89
N ALA A 248 -20.70 2.56 2.18
CA ALA A 248 -20.78 3.71 1.29
C ALA A 248 -19.55 4.64 1.38
N GLY A 249 -18.63 4.37 2.30
CA GLY A 249 -17.41 5.18 2.49
C GLY A 249 -17.71 6.59 3.01
N LYS A 250 -18.82 6.78 3.75
CA LYS A 250 -19.21 8.08 4.31
C LYS A 250 -18.79 8.24 5.77
N GLY A 251 -18.55 7.11 6.46
CA GLY A 251 -18.18 7.07 7.87
C GLY A 251 -16.68 7.24 8.10
N GLU A 252 -16.33 7.94 9.17
CA GLU A 252 -14.95 8.06 9.65
C GLU A 252 -14.84 7.39 11.02
N LEU A 253 -13.80 6.57 11.19
CA LEU A 253 -13.45 6.02 12.49
C LEU A 253 -12.54 7.02 13.23
N ARG A 254 -12.99 7.48 14.39
CA ARG A 254 -12.27 8.46 15.19
C ARG A 254 -10.86 7.96 15.55
N GLY A 255 -9.83 8.75 15.19
CA GLY A 255 -8.44 8.41 15.46
C GLY A 255 -7.84 7.36 14.53
N VAL A 256 -8.55 6.98 13.47
CA VAL A 256 -8.06 6.08 12.43
C VAL A 256 -7.82 6.87 11.15
N ASN A 257 -6.69 6.62 10.51
CA ASN A 257 -6.42 7.22 9.20
C ASN A 257 -7.37 6.60 8.15
N ALA A 258 -8.11 7.44 7.42
CA ALA A 258 -9.15 7.03 6.47
C ALA A 258 -8.70 6.00 5.41
N ARG A 259 -7.39 5.89 5.15
CA ARG A 259 -6.84 4.88 4.24
C ARG A 259 -7.11 3.44 4.67
N PHE A 260 -7.12 3.19 6.00
CA PHE A 260 -7.34 1.84 6.53
C PHE A 260 -8.82 1.44 6.46
N PRO A 261 -9.79 2.24 6.98
CA PRO A 261 -11.20 1.95 6.76
C PRO A 261 -11.56 1.79 5.27
N ASP A 262 -10.98 2.60 4.38
CA ASP A 262 -11.18 2.50 2.94
C ASP A 262 -10.72 1.14 2.39
N LEU A 263 -9.53 0.66 2.80
CA LEU A 263 -9.03 -0.66 2.41
C LEU A 263 -9.93 -1.79 2.94
N TYR A 264 -10.22 -1.80 4.24
CA TYR A 264 -11.02 -2.85 4.86
C TYR A 264 -12.45 -2.91 4.30
N ALA A 265 -13.10 -1.75 4.11
CA ALA A 265 -14.42 -1.69 3.46
C ALA A 265 -14.36 -2.17 2.00
N GLY A 266 -13.28 -1.84 1.28
CA GLY A 266 -13.03 -2.33 -0.08
C GLY A 266 -12.87 -3.86 -0.16
N LEU A 267 -12.39 -4.49 0.91
CA LEU A 267 -12.29 -5.94 1.05
C LEU A 267 -13.59 -6.59 1.57
N GLY A 268 -14.70 -5.83 1.62
CA GLY A 268 -15.99 -6.34 2.07
C GLY A 268 -16.12 -6.51 3.59
N GLN A 269 -15.15 -6.03 4.37
CA GLN A 269 -15.22 -6.11 5.81
C GLN A 269 -16.25 -5.13 6.36
N GLN A 270 -17.05 -5.57 7.33
CA GLN A 270 -18.08 -4.73 7.97
C GLN A 270 -17.56 -4.06 9.25
N ARG A 271 -16.48 -4.53 9.79
CA ARG A 271 -15.86 -4.03 11.02
C ARG A 271 -14.34 -4.02 10.86
N MET A 272 -13.69 -3.18 11.64
CA MET A 272 -12.24 -3.10 11.73
C MET A 272 -11.85 -3.03 13.21
N ALA A 273 -10.81 -3.79 13.57
CA ALA A 273 -10.11 -3.64 14.83
C ALA A 273 -8.77 -2.93 14.60
N TRP A 274 -8.31 -2.20 15.61
CA TRP A 274 -6.99 -1.57 15.60
C TRP A 274 -6.47 -1.40 17.02
N TRP A 275 -5.16 -1.29 17.17
CA TRP A 275 -4.55 -0.96 18.45
C TRP A 275 -4.31 0.55 18.55
N ARG A 276 -4.82 1.18 19.61
CA ARG A 276 -4.47 2.56 19.97
C ARG A 276 -3.18 2.55 20.78
N GLN A 277 -2.17 3.27 20.30
CA GLN A 277 -0.90 3.45 20.98
C GLN A 277 -0.44 4.91 20.81
N PRO A 278 -0.62 5.77 21.82
CA PRO A 278 -0.07 7.12 21.82
C PRO A 278 1.45 7.08 21.57
N LYS A 279 1.95 8.12 20.89
CA LYS A 279 3.36 8.18 20.47
C LYS A 279 4.35 8.25 21.64
N ASP A 280 3.93 8.88 22.73
CA ASP A 280 4.68 9.20 23.94
C ASP A 280 4.57 8.15 25.05
N LEU A 281 3.86 7.06 24.81
CA LEU A 281 3.72 5.96 25.76
C LEU A 281 4.41 4.69 25.25
N PRO A 282 5.22 4.02 26.09
CA PRO A 282 5.77 2.71 25.76
C PRO A 282 4.68 1.69 25.43
N THR A 283 4.99 0.77 24.54
CA THR A 283 4.07 -0.30 24.13
C THR A 283 4.22 -1.52 25.03
N ASP A 284 3.09 -2.02 25.52
CA ASP A 284 3.03 -3.38 26.09
C ASP A 284 2.98 -4.37 24.92
N TRP A 285 4.17 -4.90 24.58
CA TRP A 285 4.34 -5.79 23.43
C TRP A 285 3.63 -7.12 23.59
N ALA A 286 3.53 -7.66 24.82
CA ALA A 286 2.83 -8.90 25.10
C ALA A 286 1.32 -8.71 24.88
N ALA A 287 0.72 -7.69 25.50
CA ALA A 287 -0.69 -7.37 25.32
C ALA A 287 -1.04 -7.04 23.87
N LEU A 288 -0.12 -6.43 23.11
CA LEU A 288 -0.32 -6.14 21.69
C LEU A 288 -0.31 -7.41 20.85
N MET A 289 0.62 -8.36 21.10
CA MET A 289 0.65 -9.65 20.41
C MET A 289 -0.62 -10.46 20.69
N ASP A 290 -1.07 -10.53 21.93
CA ASP A 290 -2.34 -11.18 22.30
C ASP A 290 -3.53 -10.56 21.57
N ALA A 291 -3.54 -9.23 21.42
CA ALA A 291 -4.56 -8.53 20.68
C ALA A 291 -4.53 -8.87 19.18
N VAL A 292 -3.35 -9.00 18.58
CA VAL A 292 -3.23 -9.43 17.18
C VAL A 292 -3.76 -10.84 16.99
N ASP A 293 -3.50 -11.75 17.93
CA ASP A 293 -4.01 -13.13 17.87
C ASP A 293 -5.54 -13.21 18.02
N GLN A 294 -6.13 -12.31 18.81
CA GLN A 294 -7.57 -12.27 19.03
C GLN A 294 -8.35 -11.59 17.90
N GLU A 295 -7.80 -10.56 17.28
CA GLU A 295 -8.49 -9.70 16.32
C GLU A 295 -8.02 -9.87 14.88
N GLY A 296 -6.80 -10.33 14.67
CA GLY A 296 -6.22 -10.56 13.36
C GLY A 296 -6.73 -11.86 12.74
N SER A 297 -6.78 -11.89 11.39
CA SER A 297 -7.11 -13.10 10.64
C SER A 297 -5.86 -13.69 9.99
N SER A 298 -5.74 -15.01 10.04
CA SER A 298 -4.75 -15.77 9.26
C SER A 298 -5.27 -16.20 7.88
N GLU A 299 -6.50 -15.85 7.54
CA GLU A 299 -7.08 -16.08 6.22
C GLU A 299 -6.60 -15.04 5.23
N PRO A 300 -5.97 -15.43 4.09
CA PRO A 300 -5.58 -14.47 3.07
C PRO A 300 -6.78 -13.72 2.47
N LEU A 301 -6.67 -12.41 2.39
CA LEU A 301 -7.65 -11.55 1.71
C LEU A 301 -7.07 -11.07 0.39
N ILE A 302 -7.42 -11.73 -0.71
CA ILE A 302 -6.94 -11.41 -2.06
C ILE A 302 -8.12 -10.89 -2.89
N PRO A 303 -8.08 -9.65 -3.39
CA PRO A 303 -9.15 -9.08 -4.22
C PRO A 303 -9.03 -9.58 -5.68
N ASP A 304 -9.33 -10.84 -5.91
CA ASP A 304 -9.09 -11.54 -7.19
C ASP A 304 -9.72 -10.86 -8.40
N ALA A 305 -10.89 -10.26 -8.24
CA ALA A 305 -11.57 -9.52 -9.30
C ALA A 305 -10.72 -8.39 -9.90
N LEU A 306 -9.72 -7.86 -9.17
CA LEU A 306 -8.84 -6.82 -9.69
C LEU A 306 -8.00 -7.29 -10.87
N ALA A 307 -7.56 -8.55 -10.87
CA ALA A 307 -6.73 -9.08 -11.95
C ALA A 307 -7.50 -9.09 -13.29
N GLU A 308 -8.77 -9.50 -13.25
CA GLU A 308 -9.62 -9.64 -14.42
C GLU A 308 -9.95 -8.31 -15.10
N ILE A 309 -10.01 -7.23 -14.31
CA ILE A 309 -10.37 -5.88 -14.79
C ILE A 309 -9.15 -4.97 -14.99
N CYS A 310 -7.94 -5.50 -15.00
CA CYS A 310 -6.72 -4.71 -15.21
C CYS A 310 -6.81 -3.96 -16.57
N PRO A 311 -6.74 -2.62 -16.59
CA PRO A 311 -6.86 -1.85 -17.84
C PRO A 311 -5.76 -2.14 -18.84
N ALA A 312 -4.59 -2.59 -18.38
CA ALA A 312 -3.46 -2.98 -19.22
C ALA A 312 -3.64 -4.36 -19.88
N GLY A 313 -4.67 -5.11 -19.49
CA GLY A 313 -4.92 -6.48 -19.96
C GLY A 313 -4.60 -7.52 -18.88
N LEU A 314 -4.94 -8.77 -19.17
CA LEU A 314 -4.66 -9.92 -18.32
C LEU A 314 -3.84 -10.93 -19.13
N ALA A 315 -2.54 -10.95 -18.86
CA ALA A 315 -1.57 -11.90 -19.38
C ALA A 315 -0.50 -12.13 -18.29
N PRO A 316 -0.86 -12.82 -17.21
CA PRO A 316 0.00 -12.92 -16.02
C PRO A 316 1.32 -13.60 -16.38
N ILE A 317 2.43 -13.03 -15.89
CA ILE A 317 3.74 -13.64 -16.07
C ILE A 317 3.97 -14.74 -15.04
N SER A 318 4.70 -15.77 -15.47
CA SER A 318 5.13 -16.88 -14.61
C SER A 318 6.56 -16.68 -14.13
N ALA A 319 6.91 -17.31 -13.03
CA ALA A 319 8.29 -17.38 -12.58
C ALA A 319 9.21 -18.01 -13.65
N MET A 320 10.45 -17.55 -13.71
CA MET A 320 11.48 -18.17 -14.54
C MET A 320 11.80 -19.58 -14.02
N PRO A 321 12.17 -20.55 -14.88
CA PRO A 321 12.59 -21.86 -14.45
C PRO A 321 13.70 -21.78 -13.40
N GLY A 322 13.49 -22.38 -12.22
CA GLY A 322 14.43 -22.39 -11.11
C GLY A 322 14.58 -21.06 -10.34
N GLY A 323 13.74 -20.06 -10.65
CA GLY A 323 13.75 -18.75 -10.01
C GLY A 323 12.36 -18.32 -9.52
N THR A 324 12.22 -17.04 -9.28
CA THR A 324 10.95 -16.40 -8.90
C THR A 324 10.56 -15.34 -9.95
N VAL A 325 9.39 -14.74 -9.79
CA VAL A 325 8.94 -13.64 -10.68
C VAL A 325 9.84 -12.40 -10.58
N TRP A 326 10.62 -12.27 -9.51
CA TRP A 326 11.50 -11.13 -9.29
C TRP A 326 12.69 -11.07 -10.24
N GLU A 327 13.13 -12.22 -10.77
CA GLU A 327 14.18 -12.33 -11.78
C GLU A 327 13.66 -12.17 -13.22
N HIS A 328 12.32 -12.14 -13.40
CA HIS A 328 11.74 -11.96 -14.73
C HIS A 328 12.16 -10.59 -15.34
N PRO A 329 12.60 -10.52 -16.62
CA PRO A 329 13.12 -9.29 -17.23
C PRO A 329 12.21 -8.07 -17.11
N LEU A 330 10.89 -8.26 -17.20
CA LEU A 330 9.91 -7.17 -17.01
C LEU A 330 9.89 -6.61 -15.58
N ILE A 331 10.41 -7.33 -14.61
CA ILE A 331 10.43 -6.93 -13.20
C ILE A 331 11.82 -6.46 -12.81
N SER A 332 12.86 -7.24 -13.10
CA SER A 332 14.25 -6.89 -12.78
C SER A 332 14.76 -5.66 -13.54
N GLY A 333 14.21 -5.40 -14.72
CA GLY A 333 14.54 -4.23 -15.56
C GLY A 333 13.69 -2.98 -15.26
N LEU A 334 12.80 -3.00 -14.26
CA LEU A 334 11.98 -1.82 -13.93
C LEU A 334 12.83 -0.68 -13.39
N ASP A 335 12.79 0.47 -14.07
CA ASP A 335 13.36 1.71 -13.56
C ASP A 335 12.37 2.37 -12.57
N GLN A 336 12.76 2.39 -11.30
CA GLN A 336 11.96 2.97 -10.23
C GLN A 336 12.08 4.49 -10.12
N PHE A 337 13.00 5.11 -10.87
CA PHE A 337 13.31 6.53 -10.77
C PHE A 337 12.93 7.33 -12.01
N ALA A 338 12.80 6.70 -13.17
CA ALA A 338 12.63 7.40 -14.42
C ALA A 338 11.57 8.51 -14.31
N ALA A 339 12.01 9.75 -14.46
CA ALA A 339 11.12 10.83 -14.81
C ALA A 339 10.60 10.54 -16.21
N ALA A 340 9.29 10.67 -16.46
CA ALA A 340 8.80 10.62 -17.83
C ALA A 340 9.52 11.71 -18.61
N ALA A 341 10.12 11.35 -19.72
CA ALA A 341 10.49 12.35 -20.73
C ALA A 341 9.22 13.14 -21.06
N ALA A 342 9.30 14.46 -20.94
CA ALA A 342 8.21 15.39 -21.10
C ALA A 342 7.48 15.25 -22.45
#